data_edb318108e0714d5b2335311864cc5c8
#
_entry.id   edb318108e0714d5b2335311864cc5c8
#
_cell.length_a   1.000
_cell.length_b   1.000
_cell.length_c   1.000
_cell.angle_alpha   90.00
_cell.angle_beta   90.00
_cell.angle_gamma   90.00
#
_symmetry.space_group_name_H-M   'P 1'
#
loop_
_entity.id
_entity.type
_entity.pdbx_description
1 polymer ?
#
loop_
_entity_poly.entity_id
_entity_poly.type
_entity_poly.pdbx_seq_one_letter_code
_entity_poly.pdbx_strand_id
1 'polypeptide(L)'
;MPVTSYAAPPGGMPPPGSPATGRAVFTDAFAVIPADVQRDIVTSLLPGWSHTRAWVLARPLSGFAETFSWYAVAMDASARGAGEPEPGVEGVIFVCKGAIDLDLGGEGHRLGPGGYAYLGPDAAWTVASADGAVFQWVRKRYVPGDCSPPDSFVTRDQDVPPVLMDPTGTWATTRFVDPTDLRHDCHVNIVSFEPGGAIPFAETHVMEHGIYVLEGQALYLLNQDWVEVGPGDFLWLRAFCPQACVAKGPGRFRYLLYKDVNRHAVLP
;
A
#
# COMPACT_ATOMS: atom_id res chain seq x y z
N MET A 1 -18.72 16.31 30.71
CA MET A 1 -18.04 15.09 30.26
C MET A 1 -17.23 15.48 29.02
N PRO A 2 -15.98 15.05 28.86
CA PRO A 2 -15.25 15.30 27.63
C PRO A 2 -16.00 14.63 26.49
N VAL A 3 -16.26 15.36 25.41
CA VAL A 3 -16.84 14.79 24.18
C VAL A 3 -15.79 13.93 23.54
N THR A 4 -16.03 12.63 23.44
CA THR A 4 -15.15 11.73 22.69
C THR A 4 -15.29 12.04 21.21
N SER A 5 -14.23 12.59 20.61
CA SER A 5 -14.20 12.83 19.17
C SER A 5 -13.77 11.55 18.46
N TYR A 6 -14.67 10.98 17.67
CA TYR A 6 -14.32 9.87 16.77
C TYR A 6 -13.71 10.40 15.47
N ALA A 7 -12.80 9.64 14.91
CA ALA A 7 -12.25 9.96 13.60
C ALA A 7 -13.34 9.92 12.53
N ALA A 8 -13.45 10.96 11.75
CA ALA A 8 -14.19 10.89 10.50
C ALA A 8 -13.36 10.05 9.50
N PRO A 9 -13.89 8.92 9.00
CA PRO A 9 -13.18 8.13 8.03
C PRO A 9 -13.01 8.90 6.72
N PRO A 10 -12.01 8.56 5.89
CA PRO A 10 -11.91 9.11 4.54
C PRO A 10 -13.26 8.94 3.81
N GLY A 11 -13.72 10.01 3.14
CA GLY A 11 -15.03 10.01 2.47
C GLY A 11 -16.24 10.27 3.35
N GLY A 12 -16.04 10.57 4.65
CA GLY A 12 -17.12 10.93 5.58
C GLY A 12 -18.00 9.75 6.00
N MET A 13 -19.04 10.04 6.77
CA MET A 13 -20.05 9.05 7.17
C MET A 13 -21.04 8.81 6.05
N PRO A 14 -21.43 7.55 5.74
CA PRO A 14 -22.50 7.31 4.79
C PRO A 14 -23.81 7.87 5.32
N PRO A 15 -24.74 8.28 4.44
CA PRO A 15 -26.07 8.64 4.86
C PRO A 15 -26.73 7.51 5.66
N PRO A 16 -27.57 7.82 6.68
CA PRO A 16 -28.32 6.80 7.38
C PRO A 16 -29.11 5.91 6.40
N GLY A 17 -29.05 4.60 6.58
CA GLY A 17 -29.73 3.64 5.73
C GLY A 17 -29.04 3.32 4.41
N SER A 18 -27.83 3.88 4.13
CA SER A 18 -27.02 3.42 3.02
C SER A 18 -26.63 1.95 3.22
N PRO A 19 -26.88 1.07 2.23
CA PRO A 19 -26.45 -0.31 2.33
C PRO A 19 -24.92 -0.36 2.36
N ALA A 20 -24.36 -1.29 3.12
CA ALA A 20 -22.95 -1.64 2.99
C ALA A 20 -22.70 -2.08 1.55
N THR A 21 -21.55 -1.74 0.99
CA THR A 21 -21.22 -2.17 -0.37
C THR A 21 -21.14 -3.69 -0.45
N GLY A 22 -21.84 -4.27 -1.46
CA GLY A 22 -21.77 -5.71 -1.74
C GLY A 22 -20.40 -6.19 -2.25
N ARG A 23 -19.45 -5.28 -2.45
CA ARG A 23 -18.07 -5.60 -2.86
C ARG A 23 -17.14 -5.98 -1.69
N ALA A 24 -17.55 -5.70 -0.44
CA ALA A 24 -16.77 -6.07 0.74
C ALA A 24 -16.77 -7.60 0.89
N VAL A 25 -15.60 -8.21 0.84
CA VAL A 25 -15.43 -9.67 0.88
C VAL A 25 -14.24 -10.02 1.76
N PHE A 26 -14.37 -11.08 2.54
CA PHE A 26 -13.26 -11.67 3.27
C PHE A 26 -13.36 -13.20 3.18
N THR A 27 -12.34 -13.82 2.62
CA THR A 27 -12.21 -15.28 2.46
C THR A 27 -10.83 -15.76 2.91
N ASP A 28 -10.59 -17.05 2.86
CA ASP A 28 -9.27 -17.62 3.15
C ASP A 28 -8.23 -17.36 2.04
N ALA A 29 -8.69 -16.95 0.84
CA ALA A 29 -7.83 -16.74 -0.33
C ALA A 29 -7.59 -15.27 -0.62
N PHE A 30 -8.53 -14.40 -0.32
CA PHE A 30 -8.45 -12.97 -0.58
C PHE A 30 -9.40 -12.17 0.30
N ALA A 31 -9.13 -10.87 0.40
CA ALA A 31 -10.06 -9.91 0.96
C ALA A 31 -10.19 -8.68 0.04
N VAL A 32 -11.38 -8.07 0.01
CA VAL A 32 -11.63 -6.77 -0.60
C VAL A 32 -12.24 -5.87 0.46
N ILE A 33 -11.57 -4.77 0.75
CA ILE A 33 -12.01 -3.72 1.69
C ILE A 33 -12.25 -2.45 0.86
N PRO A 34 -13.46 -2.23 0.36
CA PRO A 34 -13.78 -1.03 -0.42
C PRO A 34 -13.58 0.25 0.38
N ALA A 35 -13.23 1.34 -0.31
CA ALA A 35 -12.98 2.64 0.30
C ALA A 35 -14.11 3.15 1.21
N ASP A 36 -15.34 2.87 0.84
CA ASP A 36 -16.55 3.30 1.57
C ASP A 36 -16.86 2.48 2.82
N VAL A 37 -16.17 1.35 3.06
CA VAL A 37 -16.25 0.59 4.32
C VAL A 37 -14.98 0.66 5.18
N GLN A 38 -13.96 1.40 4.77
CA GLN A 38 -12.75 1.67 5.56
C GLN A 38 -13.06 2.71 6.65
N ARG A 39 -13.91 2.32 7.60
CA ARG A 39 -14.46 3.22 8.61
C ARG A 39 -14.22 2.63 10.00
N ASP A 40 -13.11 2.99 10.59
CA ASP A 40 -12.80 2.62 11.95
C ASP A 40 -13.01 3.82 12.88
N ILE A 41 -14.03 3.73 13.73
CA ILE A 41 -14.35 4.77 14.72
C ILE A 41 -13.44 4.73 15.95
N VAL A 42 -12.71 3.65 16.15
CA VAL A 42 -11.80 3.45 17.29
C VAL A 42 -10.36 3.75 16.91
N THR A 43 -10.12 4.11 15.72
CA THR A 43 -8.85 4.28 15.04
C THR A 43 -7.58 4.33 15.86
N SER A 44 -6.59 3.66 15.35
CA SER A 44 -5.27 3.56 15.92
C SER A 44 -4.60 4.92 16.00
N LEU A 45 -4.38 5.37 17.20
CA LEU A 45 -3.40 6.41 17.47
C LEU A 45 -2.03 5.74 17.45
N LEU A 46 -1.18 6.20 16.57
CA LEU A 46 0.20 5.71 16.51
C LEU A 46 0.97 6.29 17.72
N PRO A 47 1.64 5.43 18.54
CA PRO A 47 2.45 5.91 19.65
C PRO A 47 3.55 6.87 19.20
N GLY A 48 3.66 8.02 19.86
CA GLY A 48 4.65 9.05 19.49
C GLY A 48 4.27 9.91 18.28
N TRP A 49 3.09 9.71 17.70
CA TRP A 49 2.56 10.54 16.63
C TRP A 49 1.51 11.52 17.16
N SER A 50 1.50 12.73 16.62
CA SER A 50 0.54 13.78 17.00
C SER A 50 -0.26 14.24 15.78
N HIS A 51 -1.54 14.59 15.97
CA HIS A 51 -2.44 15.06 14.93
C HIS A 51 -2.49 14.13 13.70
N THR A 52 -2.38 12.82 13.96
CA THR A 52 -2.30 11.78 12.94
C THR A 52 -3.25 10.65 13.28
N ARG A 53 -3.85 10.08 12.25
CA ARG A 53 -4.68 8.89 12.34
C ARG A 53 -4.21 7.83 11.37
N ALA A 54 -4.33 6.58 11.76
CA ALA A 54 -4.01 5.44 10.90
C ALA A 54 -5.18 4.46 10.88
N TRP A 55 -5.55 4.04 9.68
CA TRP A 55 -6.44 2.90 9.46
C TRP A 55 -5.60 1.71 9.09
N VAL A 56 -5.68 0.65 9.87
CA VAL A 56 -4.98 -0.60 9.60
C VAL A 56 -5.80 -1.37 8.58
N LEU A 57 -5.33 -1.45 7.34
CA LEU A 57 -5.98 -2.18 6.26
C LEU A 57 -5.57 -3.65 6.25
N ALA A 58 -4.33 -3.93 6.69
CA ALA A 58 -3.81 -5.27 6.86
C ALA A 58 -2.85 -5.32 8.05
N ARG A 59 -2.80 -6.46 8.72
CA ARG A 59 -1.82 -6.76 9.78
C ARG A 59 -1.57 -8.25 9.85
N PRO A 60 -0.41 -8.71 10.34
CA PRO A 60 -0.13 -10.12 10.47
C PRO A 60 -1.15 -10.85 11.34
N LEU A 61 -1.92 -11.72 10.70
CA LEU A 61 -2.88 -12.63 11.31
C LEU A 61 -2.85 -13.93 10.53
N SER A 62 -2.94 -15.07 11.21
CA SER A 62 -3.10 -16.37 10.54
C SER A 62 -4.33 -16.33 9.62
N GLY A 63 -4.11 -16.60 8.35
CA GLY A 63 -5.14 -16.53 7.31
C GLY A 63 -5.46 -15.14 6.77
N PHE A 64 -4.67 -14.10 7.16
CA PHE A 64 -4.83 -12.76 6.59
C PHE A 64 -3.56 -11.93 6.78
N ALA A 65 -2.94 -11.47 5.67
CA ALA A 65 -1.75 -10.62 5.65
C ALA A 65 -0.65 -11.09 6.62
N GLU A 66 -0.18 -12.31 6.41
CA GLU A 66 0.72 -12.97 7.36
C GLU A 66 2.10 -12.32 7.43
N THR A 67 2.52 -11.63 6.34
CA THR A 67 3.90 -11.14 6.22
C THR A 67 4.05 -9.63 6.41
N PHE A 68 2.98 -8.84 6.37
CA PHE A 68 3.06 -7.38 6.36
C PHE A 68 1.93 -6.70 7.13
N SER A 69 2.15 -5.41 7.42
CA SER A 69 1.08 -4.49 7.83
C SER A 69 0.94 -3.38 6.82
N TRP A 70 -0.31 -2.92 6.59
CA TRP A 70 -0.61 -1.80 5.71
C TRP A 70 -1.49 -0.79 6.43
N TYR A 71 -1.05 0.46 6.44
CA TYR A 71 -1.75 1.57 7.06
C TYR A 71 -2.09 2.63 6.02
N ALA A 72 -3.33 3.09 6.00
CA ALA A 72 -3.68 4.37 5.42
C ALA A 72 -3.54 5.44 6.51
N VAL A 73 -2.60 6.37 6.34
CA VAL A 73 -2.27 7.38 7.33
C VAL A 73 -2.77 8.75 6.87
N ALA A 74 -3.51 9.43 7.73
CA ALA A 74 -3.93 10.81 7.52
C ALA A 74 -3.30 11.70 8.60
N MET A 75 -2.53 12.67 8.16
CA MET A 75 -1.93 13.72 8.98
C MET A 75 -2.74 15.01 8.83
N ASP A 76 -3.12 15.61 9.94
CA ASP A 76 -3.69 16.96 9.95
C ASP A 76 -2.58 18.02 9.81
N ALA A 77 -2.96 19.29 9.75
CA ALA A 77 -2.00 20.39 9.79
C ALA A 77 -1.15 20.34 11.07
N SER A 78 0.15 20.57 10.94
CA SER A 78 1.13 20.53 12.02
C SER A 78 1.33 19.14 12.66
N ALA A 79 0.92 18.08 11.98
CA ALA A 79 1.12 16.71 12.44
C ALA A 79 2.61 16.31 12.43
N ARG A 80 2.96 15.41 13.34
CA ARG A 80 4.31 14.84 13.47
C ARG A 80 4.23 13.37 13.78
N GLY A 81 5.16 12.60 13.24
CA GLY A 81 5.32 11.16 13.45
C GLY A 81 6.73 10.80 13.86
N ALA A 82 6.85 9.81 14.73
CA ALA A 82 8.08 9.40 15.38
C ALA A 82 8.83 8.27 14.68
N GLY A 83 8.52 7.89 13.49
CA GLY A 83 9.23 6.83 12.79
C GLY A 83 8.78 5.40 13.16
N GLU A 84 9.60 4.43 12.79
CA GLU A 84 9.34 3.01 13.06
C GLU A 84 9.68 2.66 14.51
N PRO A 85 8.72 2.16 15.29
CA PRO A 85 8.98 1.81 16.69
C PRO A 85 9.65 0.45 16.89
N GLU A 86 9.66 -0.41 15.87
CA GLU A 86 10.15 -1.78 16.00
C GLU A 86 11.48 -1.97 15.24
N PRO A 87 12.54 -2.47 15.91
CA PRO A 87 13.81 -2.76 15.24
C PRO A 87 13.63 -3.90 14.21
N GLY A 88 14.43 -3.89 13.16
CA GLY A 88 14.42 -4.89 12.10
C GLY A 88 13.16 -4.87 11.22
N VAL A 89 12.40 -3.78 11.24
CA VAL A 89 11.25 -3.57 10.35
C VAL A 89 11.63 -2.59 9.25
N GLU A 90 11.44 -3.01 8.02
CA GLU A 90 11.52 -2.16 6.84
C GLU A 90 10.14 -1.60 6.49
N GLY A 91 10.10 -0.55 5.71
CA GLY A 91 8.82 0.04 5.31
C GLY A 91 8.89 0.80 4.00
N VAL A 92 7.70 1.10 3.49
CA VAL A 92 7.53 1.99 2.35
C VAL A 92 6.46 3.01 2.67
N ILE A 93 6.76 4.27 2.43
CA ILE A 93 5.79 5.36 2.42
C ILE A 93 5.51 5.75 0.97
N PHE A 94 4.22 5.87 0.61
CA PHE A 94 3.77 6.42 -0.66
C PHE A 94 2.73 7.52 -0.44
N VAL A 95 3.05 8.74 -0.85
CA VAL A 95 2.19 9.90 -0.63
C VAL A 95 1.09 9.96 -1.67
N CYS A 96 -0.17 9.97 -1.18
CA CYS A 96 -1.36 10.06 -2.04
C CYS A 96 -1.89 11.50 -2.18
N LYS A 97 -1.82 12.29 -1.09
CA LYS A 97 -2.37 13.65 -1.05
C LYS A 97 -1.58 14.54 -0.09
N GLY A 98 -1.53 15.84 -0.38
CA GLY A 98 -0.80 16.80 0.44
C GLY A 98 0.71 16.61 0.33
N ALA A 99 1.45 16.96 1.38
CA ALA A 99 2.89 16.79 1.41
C ALA A 99 3.38 16.45 2.82
N ILE A 100 4.42 15.63 2.88
CA ILE A 100 5.16 15.33 4.10
C ILE A 100 6.59 15.84 3.99
N ASP A 101 7.13 16.25 5.13
CA ASP A 101 8.55 16.52 5.33
C ASP A 101 9.11 15.30 6.08
N LEU A 102 9.89 14.48 5.38
CA LEU A 102 10.52 13.27 5.89
C LEU A 102 11.97 13.58 6.24
N ASP A 103 12.34 13.41 7.50
CA ASP A 103 13.76 13.34 7.89
C ASP A 103 14.19 11.87 7.86
N LEU A 104 15.22 11.57 7.10
CA LEU A 104 15.75 10.22 6.93
C LEU A 104 17.26 10.23 7.25
N GLY A 105 17.62 9.75 8.42
CA GLY A 105 19.01 9.76 8.87
C GLY A 105 19.64 11.15 9.03
N GLY A 106 18.84 12.19 9.25
CA GLY A 106 19.28 13.59 9.36
C GLY A 106 19.24 14.35 8.02
N GLU A 107 18.82 13.69 6.93
CA GLU A 107 18.59 14.33 5.65
C GLU A 107 17.09 14.61 5.45
N GLY A 108 16.74 15.88 5.18
CA GLY A 108 15.36 16.31 5.02
C GLY A 108 14.88 16.18 3.57
N HIS A 109 13.73 15.51 3.36
CA HIS A 109 13.10 15.33 2.06
C HIS A 109 11.66 15.79 2.10
N ARG A 110 11.23 16.61 1.12
CA ARG A 110 9.82 16.98 0.95
C ARG A 110 9.17 16.12 -0.12
N LEU A 111 8.17 15.32 0.27
CA LEU A 111 7.45 14.40 -0.60
C LEU A 111 6.00 14.86 -0.77
N GLY A 112 5.61 15.16 -2.01
CA GLY A 112 4.22 15.39 -2.44
C GLY A 112 3.59 14.13 -3.03
N PRO A 113 2.40 14.24 -3.67
CA PRO A 113 1.73 13.10 -4.30
C PRO A 113 2.65 12.38 -5.30
N GLY A 114 2.66 11.05 -5.22
CA GLY A 114 3.60 10.20 -5.97
C GLY A 114 4.99 10.08 -5.33
N GLY A 115 5.26 10.80 -4.24
CA GLY A 115 6.49 10.64 -3.46
C GLY A 115 6.56 9.25 -2.83
N TYR A 116 7.71 8.63 -2.97
CA TYR A 116 8.01 7.27 -2.49
C TYR A 116 9.25 7.30 -1.60
N ALA A 117 9.20 6.65 -0.47
CA ALA A 117 10.35 6.41 0.39
C ALA A 117 10.44 4.94 0.76
N TYR A 118 11.56 4.30 0.48
CA TYR A 118 11.93 3.02 1.07
C TYR A 118 12.73 3.29 2.35
N LEU A 119 12.28 2.70 3.43
CA LEU A 119 12.84 2.81 4.77
C LEU A 119 13.43 1.44 5.13
N GLY A 120 14.74 1.34 5.08
CA GLY A 120 15.44 0.10 5.40
C GLY A 120 15.23 -0.33 6.85
N PRO A 121 15.51 -1.60 7.19
CA PRO A 121 15.47 -2.05 8.56
C PRO A 121 16.41 -1.21 9.43
N ASP A 122 15.94 -0.80 10.60
CA ASP A 122 16.66 0.07 11.55
C ASP A 122 16.94 1.50 11.04
N ALA A 123 16.30 1.94 9.96
CA ALA A 123 16.37 3.32 9.50
C ALA A 123 15.82 4.29 10.54
N ALA A 124 16.62 5.30 10.90
CA ALA A 124 16.15 6.41 11.72
C ALA A 124 15.41 7.42 10.83
N TRP A 125 14.11 7.64 11.09
CA TRP A 125 13.32 8.59 10.34
C TRP A 125 12.23 9.24 11.19
N THR A 126 11.81 10.43 10.79
CA THR A 126 10.62 11.10 11.32
C THR A 126 9.85 11.75 10.18
N VAL A 127 8.57 12.03 10.41
CA VAL A 127 7.71 12.65 9.41
C VAL A 127 6.92 13.78 10.02
N ALA A 128 6.72 14.84 9.25
CA ALA A 128 5.89 15.98 9.61
C ALA A 128 5.02 16.39 8.43
N SER A 129 3.92 17.09 8.69
CA SER A 129 3.14 17.77 7.65
C SER A 129 2.67 19.13 8.16
N ALA A 130 2.95 20.18 7.39
CA ALA A 130 2.53 21.55 7.71
C ALA A 130 1.04 21.75 7.45
N ASP A 131 0.54 21.23 6.32
CA ASP A 131 -0.79 21.53 5.78
C ASP A 131 -1.71 20.31 5.73
N GLY A 132 -1.23 19.16 6.19
CA GLY A 132 -1.92 17.87 6.12
C GLY A 132 -1.49 17.02 4.92
N ALA A 133 -1.54 15.71 5.11
CA ALA A 133 -1.18 14.74 4.08
C ALA A 133 -1.93 13.42 4.27
N VAL A 134 -2.04 12.65 3.20
CA VAL A 134 -2.51 11.26 3.22
C VAL A 134 -1.47 10.42 2.50
N PHE A 135 -1.04 9.35 3.13
CA PHE A 135 -0.08 8.41 2.55
C PHE A 135 -0.39 6.97 2.95
N GLN A 136 0.10 6.05 2.15
CA GLN A 136 0.11 4.63 2.45
C GLN A 136 1.43 4.29 3.12
N TRP A 137 1.38 3.51 4.20
CA TRP A 137 2.57 3.03 4.90
C TRP A 137 2.51 1.51 5.02
N VAL A 138 3.41 0.85 4.28
CA VAL A 138 3.61 -0.60 4.32
C VAL A 138 4.77 -0.90 5.25
N ARG A 139 4.61 -1.87 6.13
CA ARG A 139 5.63 -2.30 7.09
C ARG A 139 5.80 -3.81 7.02
N LYS A 140 7.02 -4.26 7.02
CA LYS A 140 7.36 -5.68 7.01
C LYS A 140 8.59 -5.92 7.86
N ARG A 141 8.61 -7.03 8.59
CA ARG A 141 9.85 -7.49 9.22
C ARG A 141 10.81 -7.93 8.11
N TYR A 142 11.97 -7.28 8.07
CA TYR A 142 13.02 -7.64 7.12
C TYR A 142 13.56 -9.03 7.44
N VAL A 143 13.63 -9.89 6.44
CA VAL A 143 14.27 -11.20 6.56
C VAL A 143 15.69 -11.08 6.00
N PRO A 144 16.74 -11.13 6.83
CA PRO A 144 18.10 -11.00 6.36
C PRO A 144 18.47 -12.13 5.40
N GLY A 145 19.18 -11.79 4.33
CA GLY A 145 19.85 -12.74 3.44
C GLY A 145 21.35 -12.77 3.74
N ASP A 146 22.13 -13.31 2.81
CA ASP A 146 23.59 -13.34 2.89
C ASP A 146 24.25 -11.98 2.61
N CYS A 147 23.45 -10.96 2.30
CA CYS A 147 23.90 -9.60 2.01
C CYS A 147 23.49 -8.63 3.12
N SER A 148 24.20 -7.49 3.21
CA SER A 148 23.74 -6.38 4.05
C SER A 148 22.38 -5.87 3.58
N PRO A 149 21.52 -5.36 4.49
CA PRO A 149 20.26 -4.73 4.11
C PRO A 149 20.46 -3.60 3.09
N PRO A 150 19.47 -3.32 2.24
CA PRO A 150 19.55 -2.21 1.31
C PRO A 150 19.47 -0.86 2.04
N ASP A 151 20.12 0.15 1.47
CA ASP A 151 20.04 1.51 1.98
C ASP A 151 18.65 2.10 1.77
N SER A 152 18.22 2.96 2.69
CA SER A 152 17.01 3.75 2.52
C SER A 152 17.16 4.76 1.39
N PHE A 153 16.07 5.05 0.68
CA PHE A 153 16.08 6.04 -0.39
C PHE A 153 14.72 6.70 -0.57
N VAL A 154 14.71 7.84 -1.24
CA VAL A 154 13.51 8.54 -1.67
C VAL A 154 13.52 8.75 -3.18
N THR A 155 12.32 8.71 -3.78
CA THR A 155 12.11 8.98 -5.20
C THR A 155 10.67 9.43 -5.44
N ARG A 156 10.28 9.55 -6.71
CA ARG A 156 8.89 9.87 -7.10
C ARG A 156 8.46 8.93 -8.21
N ASP A 157 7.18 8.61 -8.22
CA ASP A 157 6.53 7.82 -9.27
C ASP A 157 6.87 8.33 -10.68
N GLN A 158 6.77 9.63 -10.90
CA GLN A 158 7.04 10.26 -12.19
C GLN A 158 8.51 10.23 -12.63
N ASP A 159 9.44 10.01 -11.70
CA ASP A 159 10.87 10.00 -11.99
C ASP A 159 11.39 8.58 -12.30
N VAL A 160 10.55 7.57 -12.13
CA VAL A 160 10.86 6.16 -12.42
C VAL A 160 10.13 5.69 -13.67
N PRO A 161 10.83 5.47 -14.78
CA PRO A 161 10.19 5.00 -16.01
C PRO A 161 9.48 3.66 -15.83
N PRO A 162 8.22 3.52 -16.33
CA PRO A 162 7.52 2.24 -16.28
C PRO A 162 8.15 1.24 -17.25
N VAL A 163 8.17 -0.02 -16.85
CA VAL A 163 8.57 -1.16 -17.69
C VAL A 163 7.31 -1.77 -18.28
N LEU A 164 7.24 -1.84 -19.61
CA LEU A 164 6.13 -2.50 -20.31
C LEU A 164 6.16 -4.01 -20.05
N MET A 165 4.98 -4.54 -19.75
CA MET A 165 4.80 -5.96 -19.45
C MET A 165 4.19 -6.73 -20.63
N ASP A 166 3.68 -6.00 -21.63
CA ASP A 166 3.09 -6.55 -22.83
C ASP A 166 3.55 -5.78 -24.09
N PRO A 167 3.55 -6.41 -25.27
CA PRO A 167 3.97 -5.77 -26.52
C PRO A 167 3.05 -4.62 -26.98
N THR A 168 1.83 -4.57 -26.50
CA THR A 168 0.84 -3.53 -26.87
C THR A 168 1.02 -2.24 -26.08
N GLY A 169 1.79 -2.28 -24.99
CA GLY A 169 2.03 -1.14 -24.12
C GLY A 169 0.83 -0.78 -23.23
N THR A 170 -0.12 -1.68 -23.11
CA THR A 170 -1.33 -1.45 -22.30
C THR A 170 -1.20 -1.87 -20.84
N TRP A 171 -0.12 -2.55 -20.50
CA TRP A 171 0.22 -3.01 -19.15
C TRP A 171 1.68 -2.69 -18.84
N ALA A 172 1.91 -1.97 -17.73
CA ALA A 172 3.24 -1.54 -17.30
C ALA A 172 3.41 -1.62 -15.79
N THR A 173 4.65 -1.69 -15.33
CA THR A 173 5.01 -1.66 -13.91
C THR A 173 6.10 -0.64 -13.65
N THR A 174 5.85 0.32 -12.75
CA THR A 174 6.87 1.22 -12.20
C THR A 174 7.55 0.50 -11.03
N ARG A 175 8.81 0.14 -11.18
CA ARG A 175 9.60 -0.58 -10.20
C ARG A 175 10.55 0.37 -9.50
N PHE A 176 10.33 0.62 -8.21
CA PHE A 176 11.16 1.53 -7.42
C PHE A 176 12.48 0.89 -6.98
N VAL A 177 12.55 -0.42 -6.98
CA VAL A 177 13.78 -1.20 -6.73
C VAL A 177 14.05 -2.14 -7.90
N ASP A 178 15.34 -2.42 -8.14
CA ASP A 178 15.75 -3.40 -9.12
C ASP A 178 15.32 -4.81 -8.64
N PRO A 179 14.51 -5.55 -9.40
CA PRO A 179 14.11 -6.90 -9.03
C PRO A 179 15.27 -7.91 -8.97
N THR A 180 16.43 -7.57 -9.50
CA THR A 180 17.65 -8.40 -9.41
C THR A 180 18.48 -8.09 -8.17
N ASP A 181 18.16 -7.01 -7.44
CA ASP A 181 18.82 -6.69 -6.17
C ASP A 181 18.23 -7.53 -5.03
N LEU A 182 18.88 -8.65 -4.75
CA LEU A 182 18.46 -9.61 -3.74
C LEU A 182 18.65 -9.13 -2.29
N ARG A 183 19.15 -7.91 -2.07
CA ARG A 183 19.12 -7.28 -0.75
C ARG A 183 17.71 -6.97 -0.32
N HIS A 184 16.82 -6.59 -1.27
CA HIS A 184 15.41 -6.41 -0.98
C HIS A 184 14.70 -7.76 -0.84
N ASP A 185 13.96 -7.96 0.23
CA ASP A 185 13.17 -9.18 0.43
C ASP A 185 11.69 -8.99 0.09
N CYS A 186 11.23 -7.76 -0.09
CA CYS A 186 9.91 -7.43 -0.61
C CYS A 186 9.98 -6.30 -1.65
N HIS A 187 8.87 -6.09 -2.36
CA HIS A 187 8.73 -4.97 -3.29
C HIS A 187 7.40 -4.25 -3.07
N VAL A 188 7.44 -2.92 -3.23
CA VAL A 188 6.23 -2.10 -3.37
C VAL A 188 6.36 -1.33 -4.68
N ASN A 189 5.52 -1.67 -5.65
CA ASN A 189 5.57 -1.17 -7.03
C ASN A 189 4.24 -0.51 -7.40
N ILE A 190 4.20 0.19 -8.54
CA ILE A 190 2.93 0.60 -9.15
C ILE A 190 2.70 -0.23 -10.41
N VAL A 191 1.53 -0.81 -10.53
CA VAL A 191 1.06 -1.45 -11.76
C VAL A 191 0.05 -0.54 -12.42
N SER A 192 0.17 -0.37 -13.74
CA SER A 192 -0.61 0.56 -14.54
C SER A 192 -1.17 -0.12 -15.79
N PHE A 193 -2.41 0.20 -16.11
CA PHE A 193 -3.09 -0.26 -17.32
C PHE A 193 -3.71 0.92 -18.04
N GLU A 194 -3.53 0.98 -19.35
CA GLU A 194 -4.30 1.85 -20.22
C GLU A 194 -5.75 1.34 -20.33
N PRO A 195 -6.70 2.15 -20.79
CA PRO A 195 -8.09 1.71 -20.98
C PRO A 195 -8.20 0.40 -21.77
N GLY A 196 -8.83 -0.62 -21.16
CA GLY A 196 -8.97 -1.96 -21.75
C GLY A 196 -7.72 -2.84 -21.63
N GLY A 197 -6.63 -2.33 -21.05
CA GLY A 197 -5.44 -3.13 -20.73
C GLY A 197 -5.76 -4.20 -19.69
N ALA A 198 -5.05 -5.33 -19.75
CA ALA A 198 -5.35 -6.49 -18.91
C ALA A 198 -4.10 -7.31 -18.59
N ILE A 199 -4.19 -8.09 -17.50
CA ILE A 199 -3.43 -9.34 -17.35
C ILE A 199 -4.27 -10.40 -18.06
N PRO A 200 -3.86 -10.87 -19.26
CA PRO A 200 -4.76 -11.63 -20.16
C PRO A 200 -4.89 -13.10 -19.81
N PHE A 201 -4.42 -13.51 -18.65
CA PHE A 201 -4.47 -14.89 -18.13
C PHE A 201 -4.60 -14.88 -16.62
N ALA A 202 -5.19 -15.91 -16.06
CA ALA A 202 -5.13 -16.13 -14.63
C ALA A 202 -3.74 -16.61 -14.25
N GLU A 203 -3.07 -15.85 -13.39
CA GLU A 203 -1.75 -16.20 -12.85
C GLU A 203 -1.84 -16.59 -11.37
N THR A 204 -0.90 -17.40 -10.92
CA THR A 204 -0.70 -17.72 -9.51
C THR A 204 0.79 -17.80 -9.21
N HIS A 205 1.18 -17.33 -8.03
CA HIS A 205 2.58 -17.36 -7.62
C HIS A 205 2.71 -17.33 -6.08
N VAL A 206 3.94 -17.55 -5.61
CA VAL A 206 4.24 -17.73 -4.19
C VAL A 206 4.01 -16.47 -3.35
N MET A 207 3.94 -15.30 -3.97
CA MET A 207 3.85 -14.03 -3.25
C MET A 207 2.48 -13.81 -2.63
N GLU A 208 2.47 -13.33 -1.39
CA GLU A 208 1.34 -12.64 -0.78
C GLU A 208 1.27 -11.20 -1.33
N HIS A 209 0.08 -10.68 -1.55
CA HIS A 209 -0.11 -9.31 -2.05
C HIS A 209 -0.97 -8.45 -1.15
N GLY A 210 -0.56 -7.19 -1.04
CA GLY A 210 -1.42 -6.07 -0.69
C GLY A 210 -1.56 -5.15 -1.91
N ILE A 211 -2.76 -4.72 -2.22
CA ILE A 211 -3.07 -3.86 -3.36
C ILE A 211 -3.88 -2.67 -2.87
N TYR A 212 -3.47 -1.46 -3.21
CA TYR A 212 -4.25 -0.25 -2.96
C TYR A 212 -4.49 0.48 -4.28
N VAL A 213 -5.75 0.64 -4.65
CA VAL A 213 -6.13 1.27 -5.91
C VAL A 213 -5.91 2.77 -5.83
N LEU A 214 -5.05 3.30 -6.70
CA LEU A 214 -4.69 4.72 -6.78
C LEU A 214 -5.63 5.50 -7.68
N GLU A 215 -5.93 4.98 -8.86
CA GLU A 215 -6.81 5.63 -9.84
C GLU A 215 -7.48 4.63 -10.78
N GLY A 216 -8.58 5.04 -11.39
CA GLY A 216 -9.32 4.24 -12.37
C GLY A 216 -10.15 3.13 -11.76
N GLN A 217 -10.68 2.28 -12.60
CA GLN A 217 -11.52 1.15 -12.23
C GLN A 217 -11.10 -0.11 -12.99
N ALA A 218 -11.30 -1.27 -12.38
CA ALA A 218 -11.04 -2.56 -13.01
C ALA A 218 -12.04 -3.62 -12.56
N LEU A 219 -12.12 -4.69 -13.36
CA LEU A 219 -12.59 -5.98 -12.91
C LEU A 219 -11.35 -6.80 -12.53
N TYR A 220 -11.30 -7.25 -11.30
CA TYR A 220 -10.20 -8.04 -10.75
C TYR A 220 -10.70 -9.46 -10.47
N LEU A 221 -10.07 -10.45 -11.09
CA LEU A 221 -10.28 -11.87 -10.75
C LEU A 221 -9.51 -12.16 -9.47
N LEU A 222 -10.21 -12.65 -8.47
CA LEU A 222 -9.66 -13.06 -7.18
C LEU A 222 -10.14 -14.47 -6.88
N ASN A 223 -9.25 -15.44 -6.96
CA ASN A 223 -9.57 -16.86 -6.91
C ASN A 223 -10.57 -17.26 -8.03
N GLN A 224 -11.85 -17.31 -7.75
CA GLN A 224 -12.92 -17.65 -8.72
C GLN A 224 -13.89 -16.48 -8.96
N ASP A 225 -13.73 -15.38 -8.24
CA ASP A 225 -14.68 -14.28 -8.23
C ASP A 225 -14.14 -13.07 -9.01
N TRP A 226 -14.97 -12.50 -9.88
CA TRP A 226 -14.70 -11.22 -10.49
C TRP A 226 -15.28 -10.09 -9.63
N VAL A 227 -14.43 -9.22 -9.14
CA VAL A 227 -14.82 -8.10 -8.27
C VAL A 227 -14.48 -6.78 -8.95
N GLU A 228 -15.44 -5.86 -8.95
CA GLU A 228 -15.19 -4.48 -9.40
C GLU A 228 -14.42 -3.72 -8.31
N VAL A 229 -13.35 -3.05 -8.71
CA VAL A 229 -12.48 -2.27 -7.82
C VAL A 229 -12.29 -0.85 -8.33
N GLY A 230 -12.11 0.09 -7.42
CA GLY A 230 -11.94 1.52 -7.72
C GLY A 230 -11.04 2.24 -6.72
N PRO A 231 -10.83 3.55 -6.91
CA PRO A 231 -9.87 4.32 -6.11
C PRO A 231 -10.13 4.22 -4.61
N GLY A 232 -9.07 3.96 -3.85
CA GLY A 232 -9.11 3.80 -2.40
C GLY A 232 -9.47 2.39 -1.91
N ASP A 233 -9.90 1.48 -2.79
CA ASP A 233 -10.14 0.09 -2.41
C ASP A 233 -8.80 -0.58 -2.04
N PHE A 234 -8.84 -1.41 -1.01
CA PHE A 234 -7.73 -2.26 -0.60
C PHE A 234 -8.08 -3.73 -0.86
N LEU A 235 -7.12 -4.46 -1.43
CA LEU A 235 -7.23 -5.89 -1.66
C LEU A 235 -6.05 -6.59 -0.98
N TRP A 236 -6.34 -7.74 -0.39
CA TRP A 236 -5.33 -8.69 0.03
C TRP A 236 -5.50 -9.99 -0.75
N LEU A 237 -4.39 -10.56 -1.23
CA LEU A 237 -4.35 -11.85 -1.88
C LEU A 237 -3.34 -12.73 -1.15
N ARG A 238 -3.79 -13.90 -0.75
CA ARG A 238 -2.93 -14.93 -0.20
C ARG A 238 -1.96 -15.44 -1.27
N ALA A 239 -0.80 -15.94 -0.85
CA ALA A 239 0.09 -16.71 -1.71
C ALA A 239 -0.70 -17.78 -2.49
N PHE A 240 -0.41 -17.90 -3.79
CA PHE A 240 -1.07 -18.80 -4.75
C PHE A 240 -2.55 -18.49 -5.05
N CYS A 241 -3.10 -17.37 -4.62
CA CYS A 241 -4.43 -16.95 -5.04
C CYS A 241 -4.42 -16.66 -6.55
N PRO A 242 -5.24 -17.36 -7.38
CA PRO A 242 -5.37 -17.05 -8.79
C PRO A 242 -5.87 -15.62 -8.99
N GLN A 243 -5.24 -14.89 -9.90
CA GLN A 243 -5.57 -13.49 -10.15
C GLN A 243 -5.45 -13.12 -11.62
N ALA A 244 -6.26 -12.17 -12.05
CA ALA A 244 -6.19 -11.46 -13.32
C ALA A 244 -6.85 -10.10 -13.16
N CYS A 245 -6.66 -9.21 -14.13
CA CYS A 245 -7.20 -7.88 -14.06
C CYS A 245 -7.54 -7.36 -15.45
N VAL A 246 -8.66 -6.63 -15.56
CA VAL A 246 -9.05 -5.90 -16.79
C VAL A 246 -9.42 -4.48 -16.39
N ALA A 247 -8.67 -3.49 -16.90
CA ALA A 247 -8.96 -2.09 -16.70
C ALA A 247 -10.29 -1.71 -17.35
N LYS A 248 -11.15 -1.01 -16.61
CA LYS A 248 -12.51 -0.64 -16.99
C LYS A 248 -12.62 0.89 -17.05
N GLY A 249 -13.40 1.35 -18.02
CA GLY A 249 -13.69 2.78 -18.13
C GLY A 249 -12.71 3.55 -19.02
N PRO A 250 -12.90 4.88 -19.15
CA PRO A 250 -12.18 5.70 -20.11
C PRO A 250 -10.78 6.10 -19.63
N GLY A 251 -10.48 5.94 -18.35
CA GLY A 251 -9.22 6.36 -17.72
C GLY A 251 -8.29 5.17 -17.49
N ARG A 252 -7.05 5.52 -17.21
CA ARG A 252 -6.00 4.58 -16.80
C ARG A 252 -6.36 3.98 -15.44
N PHE A 253 -6.08 2.70 -15.25
CA PHE A 253 -6.18 2.02 -13.94
C PHE A 253 -4.78 1.84 -13.35
N ARG A 254 -4.60 2.21 -12.08
CA ARG A 254 -3.31 2.09 -11.38
C ARG A 254 -3.52 1.66 -9.94
N TYR A 255 -2.61 0.85 -9.45
CA TYR A 255 -2.58 0.45 -8.05
C TYR A 255 -1.15 0.32 -7.51
N LEU A 256 -1.01 0.59 -6.21
CA LEU A 256 0.19 0.27 -5.45
C LEU A 256 0.12 -1.22 -5.07
N LEU A 257 1.18 -1.96 -5.33
CA LEU A 257 1.29 -3.40 -5.13
C LEU A 257 2.43 -3.72 -4.17
N TYR A 258 2.13 -4.34 -3.05
CA TYR A 258 3.10 -5.02 -2.21
C TYR A 258 3.24 -6.49 -2.62
N LYS A 259 4.49 -6.98 -2.67
CA LYS A 259 4.86 -8.38 -2.82
C LYS A 259 5.86 -8.75 -1.74
N ASP A 260 5.56 -9.78 -0.96
CA ASP A 260 6.35 -10.17 0.21
C ASP A 260 7.67 -10.89 -0.11
N VAL A 261 7.84 -11.38 -1.32
CA VAL A 261 9.00 -12.18 -1.72
C VAL A 261 9.69 -11.57 -2.94
N ASN A 262 10.98 -11.35 -2.82
CA ASN A 262 11.86 -11.00 -3.93
C ASN A 262 12.93 -12.06 -4.20
N ARG A 263 13.20 -12.92 -3.24
CA ARG A 263 14.21 -13.98 -3.30
C ARG A 263 13.65 -15.29 -2.76
N HIS A 264 14.34 -16.39 -3.01
CA HIS A 264 13.93 -17.68 -2.47
C HIS A 264 13.82 -17.64 -0.94
N ALA A 265 12.73 -18.20 -0.43
CA ALA A 265 12.56 -18.41 1.00
C ALA A 265 13.64 -19.35 1.52
N VAL A 266 14.18 -19.02 2.69
CA VAL A 266 15.07 -19.93 3.41
C VAL A 266 14.22 -21.11 3.92
N LEU A 267 14.65 -22.31 3.61
CA LEU A 267 14.00 -23.51 4.17
C LEU A 267 14.33 -23.61 5.64
N PRO A 268 13.36 -23.98 6.50
CA PRO A 268 13.58 -24.12 7.94
C PRO A 268 14.53 -25.24 8.28
#